data_18bbb022be4385a070952223cbacbb60
#
_entry.id   18bbb022be4385a070952223cbacbb60
#
_cell.length_a   1.000
_cell.length_b   1.000
_cell.length_c   1.000
_cell.angle_alpha   90.00
_cell.angle_beta   90.00
_cell.angle_gamma   90.00
#
_symmetry.space_group_name_H-M   'P 1'
#
loop_
_entity.id
_entity.type
_entity.pdbx_description
1 polymer ?
#
loop_
_entity_poly.entity_id
_entity_poly.type
_entity_poly.pdbx_seq_one_letter_code
_entity_poly.pdbx_strand_id
1 'polypeptide(L)'
;MAAHTKVGVGYNVQVAVDAKHKLIVEQAVTNQVVDMGLLAQTAEPARQVLGVETIDVVADRGYFKIEDIEACEKAGCIPHVPRPQRGSSVREGFFRKDEFRYDAGRDAYVCPAGKVLAPIRHGRLRDLAKVDYGNRGACRDCPMRARCTNDVRSVSRLENEAALDRMAERLKARPEILDRRREVVEHPFGSIKQWMDQGAFLMRGLANVRAEFSLTALAYNLRRALNILGVEAMTAAVAA
;
A
#
# COMPACT_ATOMS: atom_id res chain seq x y z
N MET A 1 11.68 -2.51 11.46
CA MET A 1 12.90 -2.37 12.30
C MET A 1 13.02 -0.91 12.66
N ALA A 2 12.93 -0.56 13.94
CA ALA A 2 13.32 0.75 14.39
C ALA A 2 14.84 0.78 14.29
N ALA A 3 15.38 1.44 13.28
CA ALA A 3 16.78 1.81 13.32
C ALA A 3 16.94 2.71 14.53
N HIS A 4 17.96 2.45 15.34
CA HIS A 4 18.44 3.40 16.34
C HIS A 4 19.01 4.60 15.60
N THR A 5 18.15 5.55 15.31
CA THR A 5 18.41 6.53 14.28
C THR A 5 18.82 7.83 14.92
N LYS A 6 19.98 8.24 14.57
CA LYS A 6 20.27 9.67 14.50
C LYS A 6 19.12 10.30 13.69
N VAL A 7 18.38 11.21 14.32
CA VAL A 7 17.39 12.03 13.61
C VAL A 7 18.19 12.83 12.57
N GLY A 8 17.96 12.56 11.32
CA GLY A 8 18.64 13.19 10.20
C GLY A 8 17.65 13.74 9.19
N VAL A 9 18.05 14.70 8.40
CA VAL A 9 17.30 15.14 7.22
C VAL A 9 17.37 14.03 6.19
N GLY A 10 16.21 13.53 5.76
CA GLY A 10 16.07 12.51 4.76
C GLY A 10 15.01 12.88 3.75
N TYR A 11 15.11 12.31 2.56
CA TYR A 11 14.09 12.40 1.53
C TYR A 11 13.45 11.02 1.35
N ASN A 12 12.15 11.01 1.09
CA ASN A 12 11.41 9.80 0.76
C ASN A 12 11.38 9.64 -0.76
N VAL A 13 11.93 8.54 -1.24
CA VAL A 13 11.98 8.19 -2.66
C VAL A 13 10.91 7.15 -2.96
N GLN A 14 10.01 7.51 -3.86
CA GLN A 14 8.98 6.63 -4.38
C GLN A 14 9.38 6.14 -5.76
N VAL A 15 9.21 4.84 -6.03
CA VAL A 15 9.42 4.26 -7.35
C VAL A 15 8.28 3.29 -7.71
N ALA A 16 7.79 3.38 -8.93
CA ALA A 16 7.00 2.32 -9.54
C ALA A 16 7.91 1.48 -10.42
N VAL A 17 7.91 0.17 -10.20
CA VAL A 17 8.81 -0.78 -10.86
C VAL A 17 7.99 -1.79 -11.65
N ASP A 18 8.29 -1.94 -12.94
CA ASP A 18 7.69 -2.98 -13.77
C ASP A 18 8.07 -4.38 -13.27
N ALA A 19 7.05 -5.20 -13.06
CA ALA A 19 7.22 -6.53 -12.49
C ALA A 19 7.96 -7.53 -13.41
N LYS A 20 7.93 -7.29 -14.73
CA LYS A 20 8.54 -8.20 -15.73
C LYS A 20 10.03 -7.92 -15.92
N HIS A 21 10.36 -6.67 -16.17
CA HIS A 21 11.72 -6.27 -16.55
C HIS A 21 12.46 -5.60 -15.39
N LYS A 22 11.78 -5.26 -14.30
CA LYS A 22 12.32 -4.55 -13.13
C LYS A 22 12.87 -3.17 -13.49
N LEU A 23 12.27 -2.52 -14.50
CA LEU A 23 12.56 -1.14 -14.86
C LEU A 23 11.79 -0.18 -13.94
N ILE A 24 12.42 0.93 -13.61
CA ILE A 24 11.74 2.04 -12.92
C ILE A 24 10.89 2.76 -13.97
N VAL A 25 9.58 2.69 -13.84
CA VAL A 25 8.60 3.30 -14.75
C VAL A 25 8.28 4.72 -14.33
N GLU A 26 8.19 4.95 -13.01
CA GLU A 26 7.91 6.25 -12.42
C GLU A 26 8.75 6.43 -11.15
N GLN A 27 9.13 7.66 -10.88
CA GLN A 27 9.87 8.01 -9.67
C GLN A 27 9.48 9.39 -9.14
N ALA A 28 9.45 9.53 -7.84
CA ALA A 28 9.23 10.80 -7.16
C ALA A 28 10.08 10.91 -5.90
N VAL A 29 10.54 12.11 -5.60
CA VAL A 29 11.21 12.41 -4.31
C VAL A 29 10.37 13.44 -3.56
N THR A 30 10.13 13.18 -2.30
CA THR A 30 9.30 14.03 -1.43
C THR A 30 9.94 14.21 -0.05
N ASN A 31 9.51 15.25 0.67
CA ASN A 31 9.85 15.47 2.08
C ASN A 31 8.86 14.78 3.03
N GLN A 32 7.84 14.12 2.50
CA GLN A 32 6.88 13.39 3.33
C GLN A 32 7.55 12.19 4.00
N VAL A 33 7.48 12.10 5.33
CA VAL A 33 8.16 11.06 6.11
C VAL A 33 7.49 9.69 5.96
N VAL A 34 6.20 9.66 5.71
CA VAL A 34 5.38 8.44 5.62
C VAL A 34 4.84 8.23 4.21
N ASP A 35 4.64 6.98 3.81
CA ASP A 35 4.19 6.63 2.46
C ASP A 35 2.67 6.77 2.26
N MET A 36 1.92 6.97 3.33
CA MET A 36 0.46 7.15 3.27
C MET A 36 0.06 8.35 2.40
N GLY A 37 -0.74 8.10 1.37
CA GLY A 37 -1.20 9.11 0.41
C GLY A 37 -0.26 9.30 -0.79
N LEU A 38 0.78 8.47 -0.93
CA LEU A 38 1.71 8.49 -2.06
C LEU A 38 1.43 7.41 -3.12
N LEU A 39 0.47 6.52 -2.88
CA LEU A 39 0.19 5.39 -3.78
C LEU A 39 -0.38 5.86 -5.12
N ALA A 40 -1.50 6.58 -5.11
CA ALA A 40 -2.18 7.00 -6.33
C ALA A 40 -1.30 7.95 -7.17
N GLN A 41 -0.64 8.91 -6.52
CA GLN A 41 0.23 9.87 -7.21
C GLN A 41 1.49 9.25 -7.82
N THR A 42 1.88 8.03 -7.42
CA THR A 42 2.98 7.28 -8.04
C THR A 42 2.46 6.28 -9.07
N ALA A 43 1.31 5.65 -8.80
CA ALA A 43 0.75 4.61 -9.65
C ALA A 43 0.09 5.15 -10.92
N GLU A 44 -0.62 6.28 -10.84
CA GLU A 44 -1.30 6.86 -11.99
C GLU A 44 -0.32 7.33 -13.10
N PRO A 45 0.74 8.10 -12.80
CA PRO A 45 1.76 8.42 -13.81
C PRO A 45 2.42 7.17 -14.39
N ALA A 46 2.71 6.15 -13.57
CA ALA A 46 3.27 4.90 -14.07
C ALA A 46 2.34 4.20 -15.07
N ARG A 47 1.03 4.17 -14.81
CA ARG A 47 0.03 3.64 -15.74
C ARG A 47 0.02 4.41 -17.06
N GLN A 48 0.10 5.73 -17.00
CA GLN A 48 0.14 6.61 -18.18
C GLN A 48 1.38 6.36 -19.01
N VAL A 49 2.57 6.27 -18.39
CA VAL A 49 3.84 5.96 -19.07
C VAL A 49 3.79 4.58 -19.76
N LEU A 50 3.15 3.60 -19.13
CA LEU A 50 2.97 2.27 -19.72
C LEU A 50 1.94 2.23 -20.86
N GLY A 51 1.13 3.27 -21.03
CA GLY A 51 0.12 3.37 -22.09
C GLY A 51 -1.00 2.33 -22.00
N VAL A 52 -1.37 1.91 -20.77
CA VAL A 52 -2.38 0.89 -20.53
C VAL A 52 -3.58 1.46 -19.80
N GLU A 53 -4.75 0.82 -19.99
CA GLU A 53 -5.99 1.25 -19.33
C GLU A 53 -5.99 0.94 -17.84
N THR A 54 -5.47 -0.23 -17.46
CA THR A 54 -5.42 -0.68 -16.06
C THR A 54 -4.10 -1.35 -15.73
N ILE A 55 -3.66 -1.21 -14.45
CA ILE A 55 -2.51 -1.94 -13.90
C ILE A 55 -2.81 -2.48 -12.51
N ASP A 56 -2.27 -3.66 -12.19
CA ASP A 56 -2.15 -4.12 -10.80
C ASP A 56 -1.03 -3.35 -10.09
N VAL A 57 -1.33 -2.73 -8.94
CA VAL A 57 -0.37 -1.97 -8.13
C VAL A 57 -0.18 -2.64 -6.78
N VAL A 58 1.02 -3.10 -6.51
CA VAL A 58 1.34 -3.81 -5.27
C VAL A 58 2.25 -2.95 -4.40
N ALA A 59 1.80 -2.61 -3.21
CA ALA A 59 2.58 -1.81 -2.27
C ALA A 59 2.57 -2.42 -0.86
N ASP A 60 3.46 -1.94 0.00
CA ASP A 60 3.48 -2.41 1.38
C ASP A 60 2.41 -1.73 2.24
N ARG A 61 2.29 -2.19 3.49
CA ARG A 61 1.32 -1.66 4.45
C ARG A 61 1.55 -0.20 4.85
N GLY A 62 2.70 0.39 4.51
CA GLY A 62 3.00 1.81 4.73
C GLY A 62 2.13 2.73 3.90
N TYR A 63 1.70 2.26 2.73
CA TYR A 63 0.81 3.00 1.82
C TYR A 63 -0.68 2.88 2.16
N PHE A 64 -1.04 2.13 3.19
CA PHE A 64 -2.45 1.86 3.50
C PHE A 64 -3.17 3.13 3.97
N LYS A 65 -3.89 3.75 3.07
CA LYS A 65 -4.81 4.89 3.31
C LYS A 65 -6.04 4.73 2.43
N ILE A 66 -7.23 4.79 3.04
CA ILE A 66 -8.48 4.45 2.34
C ILE A 66 -8.77 5.36 1.16
N GLU A 67 -8.53 6.67 1.33
CA GLU A 67 -8.77 7.68 0.30
C GLU A 67 -7.84 7.49 -0.90
N ASP A 68 -6.60 7.06 -0.64
CA ASP A 68 -5.57 6.83 -1.65
C ASP A 68 -5.84 5.54 -2.43
N ILE A 69 -6.30 4.49 -1.73
CA ILE A 69 -6.74 3.22 -2.34
C ILE A 69 -7.95 3.45 -3.25
N GLU A 70 -8.92 4.25 -2.80
CA GLU A 70 -10.09 4.64 -3.61
C GLU A 70 -9.68 5.47 -4.82
N ALA A 71 -8.73 6.41 -4.66
CA ALA A 71 -8.20 7.21 -5.76
C ALA A 71 -7.49 6.34 -6.81
N CYS A 72 -6.70 5.35 -6.38
CA CYS A 72 -6.10 4.37 -7.29
C CYS A 72 -7.15 3.64 -8.13
N GLU A 73 -8.20 3.11 -7.51
CA GLU A 73 -9.26 2.40 -8.25
C GLU A 73 -9.93 3.32 -9.29
N LYS A 74 -10.22 4.57 -8.94
CA LYS A 74 -10.80 5.57 -9.86
C LYS A 74 -9.87 5.90 -11.03
N ALA A 75 -8.55 5.85 -10.81
CA ALA A 75 -7.54 6.09 -11.84
C ALA A 75 -7.19 4.84 -12.68
N GLY A 76 -7.91 3.73 -12.56
CA GLY A 76 -7.61 2.48 -13.27
C GLY A 76 -6.40 1.71 -12.71
N CYS A 77 -5.91 2.11 -11.54
CA CYS A 77 -4.87 1.39 -10.81
C CYS A 77 -5.53 0.44 -9.80
N ILE A 78 -5.30 -0.87 -9.92
CA ILE A 78 -5.91 -1.90 -9.07
C ILE A 78 -4.98 -2.15 -7.87
N PRO A 79 -5.28 -1.60 -6.67
CA PRO A 79 -4.37 -1.68 -5.54
C PRO A 79 -4.41 -3.04 -4.84
N HIS A 80 -3.23 -3.49 -4.41
CA HIS A 80 -2.98 -4.65 -3.55
C HIS A 80 -2.09 -4.22 -2.39
N VAL A 81 -2.70 -3.71 -1.31
CA VAL A 81 -1.99 -3.17 -0.14
C VAL A 81 -2.46 -3.92 1.11
N PRO A 82 -1.57 -4.63 1.83
CA PRO A 82 -1.98 -5.37 3.01
C PRO A 82 -2.40 -4.44 4.14
N ARG A 83 -3.51 -4.78 4.81
CA ARG A 83 -4.01 -4.00 5.94
C ARG A 83 -3.03 -4.02 7.11
N PRO A 84 -2.65 -2.87 7.68
CA PRO A 84 -1.84 -2.82 8.88
C PRO A 84 -2.57 -3.47 10.07
N GLN A 85 -1.91 -4.36 10.76
CA GLN A 85 -2.42 -4.98 11.98
C GLN A 85 -2.11 -4.04 13.16
N ARG A 86 -3.02 -3.12 13.46
CA ARG A 86 -2.85 -2.07 14.50
C ARG A 86 -4.13 -1.94 15.33
N GLY A 87 -4.00 -1.32 16.51
CA GLY A 87 -5.11 -1.01 17.41
C GLY A 87 -5.06 -1.80 18.71
N SER A 88 -5.93 -1.40 19.68
CA SER A 88 -6.02 -2.02 20.99
C SER A 88 -6.37 -3.50 20.90
N SER A 89 -7.35 -3.86 20.08
CA SER A 89 -7.77 -5.25 19.89
C SER A 89 -6.63 -6.17 19.46
N VAL A 90 -5.75 -5.70 18.56
CA VAL A 90 -4.57 -6.49 18.12
C VAL A 90 -3.55 -6.64 19.24
N ARG A 91 -3.30 -5.56 20.03
CA ARG A 91 -2.37 -5.59 21.16
C ARG A 91 -2.85 -6.50 22.29
N GLU A 92 -4.16 -6.56 22.49
CA GLU A 92 -4.79 -7.38 23.51
C GLU A 92 -5.06 -8.82 23.04
N GLY A 93 -4.70 -9.17 21.79
CA GLY A 93 -4.90 -10.51 21.23
C GLY A 93 -6.36 -10.82 20.87
N PHE A 94 -7.23 -9.81 20.79
CA PHE A 94 -8.62 -9.96 20.40
C PHE A 94 -8.78 -10.15 18.90
N PHE A 95 -9.94 -10.64 18.47
CA PHE A 95 -10.29 -10.74 17.06
C PHE A 95 -10.07 -9.42 16.33
N ARG A 96 -9.42 -9.51 15.17
CA ARG A 96 -9.14 -8.37 14.30
C ARG A 96 -10.39 -8.01 13.51
N LYS A 97 -10.40 -6.81 12.91
CA LYS A 97 -11.53 -6.35 12.10
C LYS A 97 -11.79 -7.24 10.88
N ASP A 98 -10.75 -7.78 10.27
CA ASP A 98 -10.83 -8.66 9.10
C ASP A 98 -11.45 -10.04 9.39
N GLU A 99 -11.61 -10.40 10.67
CA GLU A 99 -12.33 -11.59 11.11
C GLU A 99 -13.85 -11.37 11.24
N PHE A 100 -14.31 -10.13 11.04
CA PHE A 100 -15.73 -9.76 11.02
C PHE A 100 -16.16 -9.57 9.55
N ARG A 101 -17.13 -10.33 9.09
CA ARG A 101 -17.62 -10.26 7.73
C ARG A 101 -18.76 -9.24 7.60
N TYR A 102 -18.60 -8.25 6.72
CA TYR A 102 -19.66 -7.31 6.41
C TYR A 102 -20.68 -7.94 5.44
N ASP A 103 -21.95 -7.74 5.74
CA ASP A 103 -23.09 -8.13 4.92
C ASP A 103 -23.76 -6.86 4.40
N ALA A 104 -23.49 -6.53 3.13
CA ALA A 104 -24.00 -5.31 2.50
C ALA A 104 -25.52 -5.33 2.33
N GLY A 105 -26.13 -6.52 2.15
CA GLY A 105 -27.58 -6.64 1.98
C GLY A 105 -28.37 -6.34 3.27
N ARG A 106 -27.72 -6.50 4.43
CA ARG A 106 -28.32 -6.25 5.75
C ARG A 106 -27.76 -5.01 6.44
N ASP A 107 -26.77 -4.35 5.84
CA ASP A 107 -25.96 -3.32 6.49
C ASP A 107 -25.53 -3.73 7.91
N ALA A 108 -24.86 -4.86 8.04
CA ALA A 108 -24.48 -5.44 9.31
C ALA A 108 -23.16 -6.20 9.24
N TYR A 109 -22.48 -6.39 10.37
CA TYR A 109 -21.35 -7.31 10.46
C TYR A 109 -21.77 -8.64 11.09
N VAL A 110 -21.19 -9.72 10.60
CA VAL A 110 -21.26 -11.04 11.27
C VAL A 110 -19.94 -11.26 11.99
N CYS A 111 -19.99 -11.47 13.30
CA CYS A 111 -18.81 -11.70 14.14
C CYS A 111 -18.33 -13.16 14.05
N PRO A 112 -17.09 -13.49 14.53
CA PRO A 112 -16.57 -14.85 14.55
C PRO A 112 -17.44 -15.88 15.27
N ALA A 113 -18.29 -15.44 16.22
CA ALA A 113 -19.28 -16.30 16.89
C ALA A 113 -20.61 -16.42 16.10
N GLY A 114 -20.67 -15.96 14.85
CA GLY A 114 -21.86 -16.03 13.99
C GLY A 114 -23.00 -15.06 14.38
N LYS A 115 -22.76 -14.10 15.28
CA LYS A 115 -23.78 -13.13 15.70
C LYS A 115 -23.76 -11.89 14.83
N VAL A 116 -24.95 -11.35 14.56
CA VAL A 116 -25.13 -10.13 13.77
C VAL A 116 -24.88 -8.90 14.64
N LEU A 117 -24.04 -8.00 14.18
CA LEU A 117 -23.78 -6.68 14.75
C LEU A 117 -24.47 -5.64 13.86
N ALA A 118 -25.53 -5.02 14.39
CA ALA A 118 -26.30 -3.99 13.70
C ALA A 118 -25.66 -2.59 13.90
N PRO A 119 -26.02 -1.59 13.08
CA PRO A 119 -25.63 -0.20 13.31
C PRO A 119 -26.10 0.27 14.69
N ILE A 120 -25.18 0.86 15.47
CA ILE A 120 -25.49 1.36 16.81
C ILE A 120 -25.21 2.85 16.97
N ARG A 121 -24.33 3.40 16.12
CA ARG A 121 -23.96 4.82 16.18
C ARG A 121 -23.43 5.30 14.85
N HIS A 122 -23.91 6.48 14.42
CA HIS A 122 -23.37 7.24 13.32
C HIS A 122 -22.45 8.34 13.84
N GLY A 123 -21.36 8.62 13.14
CA GLY A 123 -20.39 9.63 13.51
C GLY A 123 -19.48 9.99 12.36
N ARG A 124 -18.38 10.65 12.66
CA ARG A 124 -17.33 10.98 11.69
C ARG A 124 -15.97 10.60 12.24
N LEU A 125 -15.08 10.22 11.37
CA LEU A 125 -13.67 10.07 11.65
C LEU A 125 -12.92 10.99 10.68
N ARG A 126 -12.39 12.11 11.20
CA ARG A 126 -11.94 13.25 10.38
C ARG A 126 -13.11 13.70 9.48
N ASP A 127 -12.91 13.71 8.16
CA ASP A 127 -13.91 14.16 7.18
C ASP A 127 -14.80 13.04 6.65
N LEU A 128 -14.53 11.77 6.98
CA LEU A 128 -15.29 10.60 6.52
C LEU A 128 -16.44 10.25 7.46
N ALA A 129 -17.59 9.95 6.90
CA ALA A 129 -18.70 9.38 7.65
C ALA A 129 -18.34 7.99 8.16
N LYS A 130 -18.75 7.70 9.40
CA LYS A 130 -18.45 6.45 10.10
C LYS A 130 -19.69 5.89 10.74
N VAL A 131 -19.89 4.59 10.62
CA VAL A 131 -20.92 3.84 11.35
C VAL A 131 -20.23 2.82 12.26
N ASP A 132 -20.65 2.76 13.53
CA ASP A 132 -20.23 1.74 14.46
C ASP A 132 -21.31 0.67 14.57
N TYR A 133 -20.90 -0.59 14.45
CA TYR A 133 -21.78 -1.77 14.53
C TYR A 133 -21.51 -2.54 15.81
N GLY A 134 -22.55 -3.02 16.47
CA GLY A 134 -22.43 -3.75 17.72
C GLY A 134 -23.68 -4.55 18.07
N ASN A 135 -23.58 -5.42 19.08
CA ASN A 135 -24.69 -6.17 19.64
C ASN A 135 -24.43 -6.47 21.12
N ARG A 136 -24.90 -5.57 21.98
CA ARG A 136 -24.68 -5.69 23.44
C ARG A 136 -25.27 -6.98 24.03
N GLY A 137 -26.47 -7.37 23.61
CA GLY A 137 -27.13 -8.57 24.09
C GLY A 137 -26.35 -9.84 23.73
N ALA A 138 -25.92 -9.96 22.47
CA ALA A 138 -25.16 -11.12 22.02
C ALA A 138 -23.74 -11.20 22.61
N CYS A 139 -23.14 -10.06 22.99
CA CYS A 139 -21.79 -10.03 23.57
C CYS A 139 -21.75 -10.42 25.04
N ARG A 140 -22.85 -10.22 25.80
CA ARG A 140 -22.91 -10.46 27.26
C ARG A 140 -22.57 -11.92 27.59
N ASP A 141 -23.22 -12.86 26.93
CA ASP A 141 -23.15 -14.30 27.21
C ASP A 141 -22.41 -15.06 26.09
N CYS A 142 -21.53 -14.38 25.38
CA CYS A 142 -20.78 -14.96 24.25
C CYS A 142 -19.65 -15.86 24.75
N PRO A 143 -19.59 -17.15 24.32
CA PRO A 143 -18.49 -18.06 24.70
C PRO A 143 -17.12 -17.62 24.20
N MET A 144 -17.08 -16.79 23.16
CA MET A 144 -15.84 -16.25 22.59
C MET A 144 -15.46 -14.86 23.14
N ARG A 145 -16.15 -14.38 24.19
CA ARG A 145 -15.96 -13.04 24.75
C ARG A 145 -14.52 -12.78 25.16
N ALA A 146 -13.88 -13.71 25.84
CA ALA A 146 -12.49 -13.58 26.30
C ALA A 146 -11.48 -13.35 25.17
N ARG A 147 -11.78 -13.80 23.94
CA ARG A 147 -10.97 -13.58 22.73
C ARG A 147 -11.45 -12.40 21.89
N CYS A 148 -12.48 -11.70 22.30
CA CYS A 148 -13.13 -10.68 21.49
C CYS A 148 -13.10 -9.28 22.12
N THR A 149 -13.43 -9.18 23.40
CA THR A 149 -13.57 -7.88 24.07
C THR A 149 -13.68 -8.03 25.59
N ASN A 150 -13.27 -7.01 26.32
CA ASN A 150 -13.46 -6.91 27.76
C ASN A 150 -14.88 -6.45 28.14
N ASP A 151 -15.61 -5.78 27.21
CA ASP A 151 -16.98 -5.29 27.43
C ASP A 151 -17.90 -5.66 26.25
N VAL A 152 -18.22 -4.74 25.38
CA VAL A 152 -19.02 -4.92 24.17
C VAL A 152 -18.18 -4.65 22.94
N ARG A 153 -18.14 -5.61 22.03
CA ARG A 153 -17.43 -5.41 20.77
C ARG A 153 -18.19 -4.47 19.85
N SER A 154 -17.48 -3.44 19.36
CA SER A 154 -17.93 -2.64 18.23
C SER A 154 -16.95 -2.72 17.08
N VAL A 155 -17.46 -2.66 15.85
CA VAL A 155 -16.69 -2.60 14.60
C VAL A 155 -17.12 -1.35 13.87
N SER A 156 -16.15 -0.49 13.53
CA SER A 156 -16.42 0.74 12.79
C SER A 156 -16.27 0.50 11.28
N ARG A 157 -17.14 1.11 10.47
CA ARG A 157 -17.07 1.14 9.02
C ARG A 157 -17.09 2.57 8.52
N LEU A 158 -16.20 2.89 7.59
CA LEU A 158 -16.16 4.19 6.90
C LEU A 158 -17.00 4.12 5.63
N GLU A 159 -17.50 5.26 5.15
CA GLU A 159 -18.35 5.36 3.96
C GLU A 159 -17.71 4.80 2.70
N ASN A 160 -16.39 4.94 2.56
CA ASN A 160 -15.61 4.45 1.42
C ASN A 160 -14.94 3.07 1.66
N GLU A 161 -15.31 2.36 2.73
CA GLU A 161 -14.69 1.08 3.09
C GLU A 161 -14.93 -0.04 2.07
N ALA A 162 -15.88 0.14 1.15
CA ALA A 162 -16.11 -0.80 0.05
C ALA A 162 -14.87 -0.99 -0.86
N ALA A 163 -14.04 0.04 -1.02
CA ALA A 163 -12.76 -0.08 -1.73
C ALA A 163 -11.79 -1.03 -1.01
N LEU A 164 -11.75 -0.96 0.34
CA LEU A 164 -10.94 -1.86 1.15
C LEU A 164 -11.46 -3.31 1.09
N ASP A 165 -12.78 -3.50 1.07
CA ASP A 165 -13.37 -4.84 0.95
C ASP A 165 -12.99 -5.48 -0.39
N ARG A 166 -13.13 -4.74 -1.51
CA ARG A 166 -12.69 -5.22 -2.83
C ARG A 166 -11.21 -5.55 -2.87
N MET A 167 -10.37 -4.70 -2.28
CA MET A 167 -8.93 -4.95 -2.19
C MET A 167 -8.61 -6.18 -1.33
N ALA A 168 -9.31 -6.38 -0.21
CA ALA A 168 -9.14 -7.54 0.65
C ALA A 168 -9.51 -8.85 -0.07
N GLU A 169 -10.59 -8.88 -0.86
CA GLU A 169 -10.96 -10.04 -1.67
C GLU A 169 -9.92 -10.31 -2.79
N ARG A 170 -9.39 -9.27 -3.44
CA ARG A 170 -8.30 -9.43 -4.42
C ARG A 170 -7.04 -10.05 -3.79
N LEU A 171 -6.63 -9.57 -2.62
CA LEU A 171 -5.47 -10.10 -1.89
C LEU A 171 -5.69 -11.55 -1.42
N LYS A 172 -6.92 -11.89 -1.03
CA LYS A 172 -7.29 -13.26 -0.66
C LYS A 172 -7.29 -14.21 -1.85
N ALA A 173 -7.70 -13.72 -3.02
CA ALA A 173 -7.69 -14.50 -4.27
C ALA A 173 -6.27 -14.69 -4.83
N ARG A 174 -5.35 -13.76 -4.56
CA ARG A 174 -3.98 -13.74 -5.11
C ARG A 174 -2.95 -13.41 -4.03
N PRO A 175 -2.78 -14.24 -2.98
CA PRO A 175 -1.86 -13.95 -1.86
C PRO A 175 -0.40 -13.87 -2.30
N GLU A 176 0.01 -14.61 -3.34
CA GLU A 176 1.37 -14.65 -3.89
C GLU A 176 1.85 -13.30 -4.46
N ILE A 177 0.92 -12.38 -4.76
CA ILE A 177 1.28 -11.08 -5.34
C ILE A 177 2.14 -10.22 -4.38
N LEU A 178 1.98 -10.43 -3.07
CA LEU A 178 2.75 -9.71 -2.06
C LEU A 178 4.20 -10.21 -1.96
N ASP A 179 4.44 -11.50 -2.17
CA ASP A 179 5.79 -12.09 -2.20
C ASP A 179 6.55 -11.59 -3.42
N ARG A 180 5.89 -11.60 -4.59
CA ARG A 180 6.44 -11.06 -5.83
C ARG A 180 6.86 -9.59 -5.71
N ARG A 181 6.08 -8.78 -4.98
CA ARG A 181 6.42 -7.37 -4.72
C ARG A 181 7.82 -7.22 -4.13
N ARG A 182 8.14 -8.01 -3.08
CA ARG A 182 9.44 -7.90 -2.41
C ARG A 182 10.58 -8.10 -3.40
N GLU A 183 10.52 -9.15 -4.20
CA GLU A 183 11.52 -9.44 -5.23
C GLU A 183 11.67 -8.30 -6.25
N VAL A 184 10.57 -7.71 -6.69
CA VAL A 184 10.55 -6.67 -7.72
C VAL A 184 11.12 -5.36 -7.20
N VAL A 185 10.67 -4.89 -6.03
CA VAL A 185 11.03 -3.55 -5.49
C VAL A 185 12.42 -3.54 -4.87
N GLU A 186 12.87 -4.64 -4.26
CA GLU A 186 14.21 -4.70 -3.69
C GLU A 186 15.31 -4.68 -4.74
N HIS A 187 15.03 -5.11 -5.96
CA HIS A 187 16.01 -5.17 -7.05
C HIS A 187 16.59 -3.79 -7.44
N PRO A 188 15.80 -2.74 -7.76
CA PRO A 188 16.37 -1.43 -8.09
C PRO A 188 17.08 -0.80 -6.88
N PHE A 189 16.50 -0.85 -5.68
CA PHE A 189 17.13 -0.28 -4.49
C PHE A 189 18.43 -1.01 -4.10
N GLY A 190 18.48 -2.31 -4.23
CA GLY A 190 19.71 -3.10 -4.03
C GLY A 190 20.78 -2.72 -5.05
N SER A 191 20.42 -2.61 -6.33
CA SER A 191 21.34 -2.21 -7.40
C SER A 191 21.87 -0.78 -7.17
N ILE A 192 21.00 0.17 -6.86
CA ILE A 192 21.37 1.58 -6.64
C ILE A 192 22.30 1.71 -5.44
N LYS A 193 21.99 1.04 -4.31
CA LYS A 193 22.79 1.16 -3.09
C LYS A 193 24.09 0.38 -3.12
N GLN A 194 24.10 -0.82 -3.71
CA GLN A 194 25.26 -1.71 -3.68
C GLN A 194 26.17 -1.60 -4.89
N TRP A 195 25.58 -1.47 -6.10
CA TRP A 195 26.35 -1.45 -7.35
C TRP A 195 26.66 -0.04 -7.87
N MET A 196 25.82 0.94 -7.56
CA MET A 196 26.04 2.33 -7.91
C MET A 196 26.60 3.16 -6.76
N ASP A 197 26.81 2.51 -5.59
CA ASP A 197 27.34 3.12 -4.35
C ASP A 197 26.59 4.39 -3.89
N GLN A 198 25.30 4.47 -4.22
CA GLN A 198 24.47 5.62 -3.83
C GLN A 198 23.78 5.36 -2.48
N GLY A 199 24.55 5.41 -1.41
CA GLY A 199 24.06 5.28 -0.03
C GLY A 199 23.44 6.56 0.54
N ALA A 200 23.76 7.72 -0.05
CA ALA A 200 23.26 9.04 0.33
C ALA A 200 23.18 9.96 -0.90
N PHE A 201 22.35 11.01 -0.81
CA PHE A 201 22.32 12.05 -1.83
C PHE A 201 23.52 13.01 -1.67
N LEU A 202 24.12 13.39 -2.76
CA LEU A 202 25.21 14.36 -2.83
C LEU A 202 24.68 15.80 -2.77
N MET A 203 23.46 16.01 -3.31
CA MET A 203 22.83 17.32 -3.38
C MET A 203 21.91 17.59 -2.17
N ARG A 204 21.61 18.88 -1.96
CA ARG A 204 20.65 19.36 -0.95
C ARG A 204 19.54 20.16 -1.61
N GLY A 205 18.38 20.15 -0.94
CA GLY A 205 17.17 20.80 -1.45
C GLY A 205 16.38 19.86 -2.37
N LEU A 206 15.06 19.87 -2.22
CA LEU A 206 14.18 18.90 -2.87
C LEU A 206 14.29 18.88 -4.40
N ALA A 207 14.43 20.05 -5.05
CA ALA A 207 14.57 20.14 -6.50
C ALA A 207 15.85 19.47 -6.99
N ASN A 208 16.98 19.72 -6.32
CA ASN A 208 18.27 19.15 -6.68
C ASN A 208 18.30 17.64 -6.44
N VAL A 209 17.75 17.18 -5.32
CA VAL A 209 17.66 15.72 -5.00
C VAL A 209 16.74 15.01 -5.98
N ARG A 210 15.67 15.64 -6.45
CA ARG A 210 14.83 15.10 -7.53
C ARG A 210 15.63 14.90 -8.82
N ALA A 211 16.40 15.91 -9.21
CA ALA A 211 17.25 15.83 -10.41
C ALA A 211 18.32 14.73 -10.26
N GLU A 212 18.99 14.66 -9.11
CA GLU A 212 19.97 13.62 -8.82
C GLU A 212 19.34 12.22 -8.92
N PHE A 213 18.18 12.00 -8.28
CA PHE A 213 17.52 10.69 -8.35
C PHE A 213 17.01 10.35 -9.75
N SER A 214 16.61 11.34 -10.56
CA SER A 214 16.22 11.12 -11.95
C SER A 214 17.40 10.58 -12.79
N LEU A 215 18.60 11.12 -12.58
CA LEU A 215 19.82 10.60 -13.23
C LEU A 215 20.15 9.18 -12.74
N THR A 216 19.98 8.91 -11.46
CA THR A 216 20.15 7.57 -10.86
C THR A 216 19.18 6.56 -11.50
N ALA A 217 17.90 6.91 -11.60
CA ALA A 217 16.88 6.05 -12.21
C ALA A 217 17.17 5.80 -13.70
N LEU A 218 17.61 6.83 -14.43
CA LEU A 218 18.05 6.71 -15.83
C LEU A 218 19.23 5.74 -15.98
N ALA A 219 20.28 5.90 -15.18
CA ALA A 219 21.46 5.05 -15.21
C ALA A 219 21.12 3.59 -14.86
N TYR A 220 20.27 3.39 -13.84
CA TYR A 220 19.75 2.06 -13.50
C TYR A 220 18.98 1.44 -14.69
N ASN A 221 18.04 2.18 -15.28
CA ASN A 221 17.22 1.70 -16.39
C ASN A 221 18.06 1.39 -17.64
N LEU A 222 19.03 2.25 -17.97
CA LEU A 222 19.94 2.02 -19.09
C LEU A 222 20.74 0.73 -18.91
N ARG A 223 21.35 0.54 -17.73
CA ARG A 223 22.08 -0.69 -17.40
C ARG A 223 21.14 -1.90 -17.46
N ARG A 224 19.91 -1.78 -16.97
CA ARG A 224 18.93 -2.86 -16.99
C ARG A 224 18.52 -3.22 -18.42
N ALA A 225 18.29 -2.23 -19.28
CA ALA A 225 17.96 -2.40 -20.69
C ALA A 225 19.13 -3.08 -21.44
N LEU A 226 20.37 -2.66 -21.21
CA LEU A 226 21.56 -3.31 -21.76
C LEU A 226 21.64 -4.79 -21.37
N ASN A 227 21.34 -5.11 -20.13
CA ASN A 227 21.35 -6.51 -19.65
C ASN A 227 20.23 -7.37 -20.26
N ILE A 228 19.11 -6.77 -20.66
CA ILE A 228 17.96 -7.47 -21.26
C ILE A 228 18.12 -7.62 -22.77
N LEU A 229 18.52 -6.55 -23.45
CA LEU A 229 18.56 -6.47 -24.92
C LEU A 229 19.92 -6.81 -25.51
N GLY A 230 20.99 -6.60 -24.75
CA GLY A 230 22.37 -6.64 -25.26
C GLY A 230 22.82 -5.33 -25.91
N VAL A 231 24.13 -5.18 -26.04
CA VAL A 231 24.75 -3.95 -26.56
C VAL A 231 24.37 -3.70 -28.03
N GLU A 232 24.37 -4.74 -28.85
CA GLU A 232 24.09 -4.62 -30.30
C GLU A 232 22.68 -4.09 -30.58
N ALA A 233 21.65 -4.67 -29.92
CA ALA A 233 20.27 -4.21 -30.08
C ALA A 233 20.06 -2.79 -29.55
N MET A 234 20.70 -2.43 -28.43
CA MET A 234 20.64 -1.06 -27.89
C MET A 234 21.31 -0.06 -28.82
N THR A 235 22.48 -0.39 -29.41
CA THR A 235 23.17 0.49 -30.35
C THR A 235 22.35 0.68 -31.63
N ALA A 236 21.74 -0.38 -32.14
CA ALA A 236 20.85 -0.29 -33.29
C ALA A 236 19.62 0.59 -33.02
N ALA A 237 19.02 0.49 -31.85
CA ALA A 237 17.86 1.31 -31.48
C ALA A 237 18.18 2.80 -31.31
N VAL A 238 19.40 3.17 -30.94
CA VAL A 238 19.84 4.57 -30.82
C VAL A 238 20.22 5.16 -32.16
N ALA A 239 20.66 4.32 -33.12
CA ALA A 239 21.07 4.74 -34.46
C ALA A 239 19.90 4.88 -35.46
N ALA A 240 18.70 4.42 -35.11
CA ALA A 240 17.46 4.50 -35.89
C ALA A 240 16.70 5.80 -35.63
#